data_8e26db95ac2f132428e4468a1eb0eaba
#
_entry.id   8e26db95ac2f132428e4468a1eb0eaba
#
_cell.length_a   1.000
_cell.length_b   1.000
_cell.length_c   1.000
_cell.angle_alpha   90.00
_cell.angle_beta   90.00
_cell.angle_gamma   90.00
#
_symmetry.space_group_name_H-M   'P 1'
#
loop_
_entity.id
_entity.type
_entity.pdbx_description
1 polymer ?
#
loop_
_entity_poly.entity_id
_entity_poly.type
_entity_poly.pdbx_seq_one_letter_code
_entity_poly.pdbx_strand_id
1 'polypeptide(L)'
;MKQVFISYRRQSGDAVAYLLHEKLTALGYKVFYDIESLHHGRFDNHIFESMDECSDVLVVLSPNALDRCVGEDDWLRAEISYAIAHEKNVIPLIMDGFNWPESLPKDIENLKNYNGIEVSFKFFDRILDNVVEYLTLRSFNAVTQQPKESKRVLLWADFDNAILTKIIRRLDLRENYILEALEDPSNLLSRNLNEIDTIILIVTDSTKFSNNAVAIERINEALEDYVHGGGRLICTHDVIYRRTRNNRLQEMYGCKISHFKEIDSVQYVKSDTCKGNGLFPSLPETFTLQDGELCWGEVEYYVDVHFKTPEGIPLVFSREYGDGICIYLHSGDYKFNPPPSIGKPEKEFIELLREAIYLRYPFE
;
A
#
# COMPACT_ATOMS: atom_id res chain seq x y z
N MET A 1 -4.05 4.15 22.44
CA MET A 1 -4.99 4.58 21.37
C MET A 1 -4.41 5.87 20.82
N LYS A 2 -4.24 6.00 19.51
CA LYS A 2 -3.67 7.22 18.92
C LYS A 2 -4.70 8.34 18.99
N GLN A 3 -4.24 9.53 19.38
CA GLN A 3 -5.10 10.69 19.60
C GLN A 3 -4.71 11.78 18.62
N VAL A 4 -5.69 12.29 17.89
CA VAL A 4 -5.54 13.29 16.82
C VAL A 4 -6.40 14.50 17.16
N PHE A 5 -5.84 15.68 17.03
CA PHE A 5 -6.56 16.95 17.15
C PHE A 5 -6.80 17.55 15.77
N ILE A 6 -8.01 18.04 15.49
CA ILE A 6 -8.34 18.71 14.23
C ILE A 6 -8.57 20.20 14.51
N SER A 7 -7.66 21.02 14.01
CA SER A 7 -7.73 22.48 14.07
C SER A 7 -8.28 23.03 12.74
N TYR A 8 -9.31 23.82 12.77
CA TYR A 8 -9.98 24.31 11.57
C TYR A 8 -10.74 25.62 11.75
N ARG A 9 -11.02 26.30 10.66
CA ARG A 9 -11.89 27.48 10.64
C ARG A 9 -13.35 27.06 10.45
N ARG A 10 -14.21 27.26 11.46
CA ARG A 10 -15.63 26.85 11.44
C ARG A 10 -16.40 27.32 10.20
N GLN A 11 -16.15 28.52 9.73
CA GLN A 11 -16.89 29.08 8.60
C GLN A 11 -16.63 28.40 7.27
N SER A 12 -15.51 27.72 7.09
CA SER A 12 -15.07 27.19 5.79
C SER A 12 -14.40 25.81 5.83
N GLY A 13 -14.06 25.31 7.02
CA GLY A 13 -13.39 24.02 7.21
C GLY A 13 -14.22 22.94 7.91
N ASP A 14 -15.43 23.27 8.37
CA ASP A 14 -16.27 22.39 9.17
C ASP A 14 -16.63 21.07 8.50
N ALA A 15 -16.99 21.11 7.22
CA ALA A 15 -17.34 19.90 6.47
C ALA A 15 -16.18 18.91 6.34
N VAL A 16 -14.97 19.40 6.11
CA VAL A 16 -13.75 18.58 6.04
C VAL A 16 -13.39 18.05 7.43
N ALA A 17 -13.43 18.90 8.46
CA ALA A 17 -13.14 18.53 9.83
C ALA A 17 -14.12 17.45 10.33
N TYR A 18 -15.41 17.59 10.07
CA TYR A 18 -16.43 16.59 10.41
C TYR A 18 -16.15 15.25 9.71
N LEU A 19 -15.91 15.29 8.40
CA LEU A 19 -15.66 14.07 7.62
C LEU A 19 -14.38 13.35 8.07
N LEU A 20 -13.32 14.09 8.39
CA LEU A 20 -12.09 13.54 8.98
C LEU A 20 -12.36 12.90 10.35
N HIS A 21 -13.11 13.59 11.22
CA HIS A 21 -13.49 13.05 12.51
C HIS A 21 -14.22 11.71 12.38
N GLU A 22 -15.29 11.64 11.55
CA GLU A 22 -16.07 10.42 11.35
C GLU A 22 -15.20 9.27 10.79
N LYS A 23 -14.40 9.57 9.77
CA LYS A 23 -13.59 8.56 9.10
C LYS A 23 -12.44 8.06 9.99
N LEU A 24 -11.71 8.94 10.65
CA LEU A 24 -10.62 8.56 11.56
C LEU A 24 -11.13 7.82 12.79
N THR A 25 -12.29 8.23 13.34
CA THR A 25 -12.94 7.51 14.45
C THR A 25 -13.34 6.10 14.02
N ALA A 26 -13.88 5.94 12.81
CA ALA A 26 -14.20 4.62 12.26
C ALA A 26 -12.96 3.73 12.06
N LEU A 27 -11.77 4.33 11.87
CA LEU A 27 -10.48 3.64 11.81
C LEU A 27 -9.86 3.37 13.19
N GLY A 28 -10.54 3.74 14.30
CA GLY A 28 -10.11 3.48 15.67
C GLY A 28 -9.22 4.55 16.29
N TYR A 29 -9.09 5.73 15.68
CA TYR A 29 -8.42 6.87 16.30
C TYR A 29 -9.33 7.55 17.32
N LYS A 30 -8.77 8.09 18.40
CA LYS A 30 -9.47 9.04 19.27
C LYS A 30 -9.25 10.43 18.68
N VAL A 31 -10.30 11.03 18.16
CA VAL A 31 -10.22 12.31 17.46
C VAL A 31 -10.89 13.38 18.28
N PHE A 32 -10.18 14.47 18.50
CA PHE A 32 -10.71 15.68 19.10
C PHE A 32 -10.92 16.71 18.01
N TYR A 33 -12.13 17.23 17.93
CA TYR A 33 -12.40 18.42 17.14
C TYR A 33 -13.49 19.22 17.84
N ASP A 34 -13.39 20.54 17.80
CA ASP A 34 -14.24 21.39 18.60
C ASP A 34 -15.63 21.60 17.96
N ILE A 35 -16.66 20.94 18.51
CA ILE A 35 -18.06 21.23 18.20
C ILE A 35 -18.70 22.14 19.26
N GLU A 36 -18.23 22.18 20.49
CA GLU A 36 -19.00 22.66 21.63
C GLU A 36 -18.50 23.92 22.34
N SER A 37 -17.35 24.51 21.99
CA SER A 37 -16.89 25.72 22.70
C SER A 37 -17.68 26.97 22.27
N LEU A 38 -18.94 27.01 22.67
CA LEU A 38 -19.86 28.17 22.58
C LEU A 38 -19.72 29.12 23.78
N HIS A 39 -18.57 29.20 24.43
CA HIS A 39 -18.42 30.16 25.54
C HIS A 39 -17.53 31.34 25.16
N HIS A 40 -18.18 32.49 25.09
CA HIS A 40 -17.58 33.77 24.82
C HIS A 40 -16.48 34.11 25.85
N GLY A 41 -15.28 34.38 25.39
CA GLY A 41 -14.47 35.38 26.04
C GLY A 41 -13.29 34.96 26.90
N ARG A 42 -12.79 33.70 26.87
CA ARG A 42 -11.44 33.35 27.40
C ARG A 42 -10.95 32.09 26.73
N PHE A 43 -9.63 32.01 26.44
CA PHE A 43 -9.00 30.77 26.02
C PHE A 43 -9.37 29.64 26.98
N ASP A 44 -10.11 28.64 26.48
CA ASP A 44 -10.53 27.54 27.33
C ASP A 44 -9.36 26.57 27.47
N ASN A 45 -8.85 26.43 28.69
CA ASN A 45 -7.73 25.56 29.02
C ASN A 45 -8.00 24.10 28.59
N HIS A 46 -9.27 23.68 28.47
CA HIS A 46 -9.65 22.35 28.02
C HIS A 46 -9.25 22.01 26.60
N ILE A 47 -9.11 22.99 25.69
CA ILE A 47 -8.64 22.77 24.32
C ILE A 47 -7.18 22.36 24.35
N PHE A 48 -6.34 23.11 25.10
CA PHE A 48 -4.92 22.80 25.21
C PHE A 48 -4.68 21.50 25.98
N GLU A 49 -5.48 21.21 27.02
CA GLU A 49 -5.44 19.92 27.72
C GLU A 49 -5.75 18.76 26.74
N SER A 50 -6.75 18.91 25.85
CA SER A 50 -7.05 17.93 24.81
C SER A 50 -5.94 17.81 23.78
N MET A 51 -5.30 18.92 23.42
CA MET A 51 -4.13 18.93 22.53
C MET A 51 -2.92 18.26 23.18
N ASP A 52 -2.74 18.37 24.51
CA ASP A 52 -1.66 17.68 25.22
C ASP A 52 -1.76 16.16 25.12
N GLU A 53 -2.97 15.64 25.13
CA GLU A 53 -3.23 14.21 24.90
C GLU A 53 -2.96 13.77 23.47
N CYS A 54 -2.88 14.69 22.49
CA CYS A 54 -2.72 14.38 21.09
C CYS A 54 -1.24 14.42 20.66
N SER A 55 -0.83 13.43 19.89
CA SER A 55 0.48 13.42 19.20
C SER A 55 0.43 14.20 17.88
N ASP A 56 -0.72 14.20 17.25
CA ASP A 56 -0.92 14.67 15.88
C ASP A 56 -1.97 15.78 15.83
N VAL A 57 -1.70 16.83 15.05
CA VAL A 57 -2.58 17.97 14.85
C VAL A 57 -2.81 18.17 13.35
N LEU A 58 -4.02 17.91 12.90
CA LEU A 58 -4.46 18.19 11.52
C LEU A 58 -4.92 19.65 11.45
N VAL A 59 -4.30 20.45 10.59
CA VAL A 59 -4.68 21.84 10.37
C VAL A 59 -5.39 22.00 9.05
N VAL A 60 -6.72 22.20 9.07
CA VAL A 60 -7.52 22.38 7.86
C VAL A 60 -7.37 23.79 7.33
N LEU A 61 -6.63 23.95 6.25
CA LEU A 61 -6.39 25.20 5.55
C LEU A 61 -7.42 25.40 4.43
N SER A 62 -8.60 25.87 4.82
CA SER A 62 -9.66 26.28 3.89
C SER A 62 -9.38 27.67 3.30
N PRO A 63 -10.05 28.10 2.22
CA PRO A 63 -9.89 29.45 1.68
C PRO A 63 -9.99 30.50 2.78
N ASN A 64 -9.03 31.42 2.85
CA ASN A 64 -8.92 32.50 3.83
C ASN A 64 -8.79 32.06 5.30
N ALA A 65 -8.45 30.79 5.57
CA ALA A 65 -8.36 30.28 6.95
C ALA A 65 -7.38 31.05 7.82
N LEU A 66 -6.27 31.51 7.26
CA LEU A 66 -5.20 32.20 7.98
C LEU A 66 -5.30 33.72 7.99
N ASP A 67 -6.28 34.32 7.29
CA ASP A 67 -6.39 35.80 7.17
C ASP A 67 -6.59 36.48 8.52
N ARG A 68 -7.27 35.82 9.44
CA ARG A 68 -7.55 36.34 10.78
C ARG A 68 -6.43 36.08 11.77
N CYS A 69 -5.46 35.21 11.42
CA CYS A 69 -4.35 34.84 12.30
C CYS A 69 -3.36 35.97 12.57
N VAL A 70 -3.54 37.16 11.97
CA VAL A 70 -2.80 38.37 12.32
C VAL A 70 -3.13 38.87 13.73
N GLY A 71 -4.33 38.57 14.24
CA GLY A 71 -4.74 38.89 15.61
C GLY A 71 -4.21 37.89 16.64
N GLU A 72 -3.83 38.37 17.84
CA GLU A 72 -3.37 37.51 18.92
C GLU A 72 -4.50 36.72 19.58
N ASP A 73 -5.74 37.17 19.46
CA ASP A 73 -6.94 36.51 19.99
C ASP A 73 -7.55 35.50 19.04
N ASP A 74 -6.88 35.14 17.94
CA ASP A 74 -7.40 34.17 16.96
C ASP A 74 -7.15 32.75 17.40
N TRP A 75 -8.23 31.97 17.53
CA TRP A 75 -8.19 30.59 18.01
C TRP A 75 -7.35 29.67 17.13
N LEU A 76 -7.51 29.73 15.80
CA LEU A 76 -6.75 28.90 14.88
C LEU A 76 -5.24 29.18 15.00
N ARG A 77 -4.86 30.46 15.16
CA ARG A 77 -3.47 30.85 15.42
C ARG A 77 -2.98 30.25 16.74
N ALA A 78 -3.77 30.37 17.81
CA ALA A 78 -3.39 29.86 19.13
C ALA A 78 -3.16 28.33 19.11
N GLU A 79 -4.05 27.58 18.48
CA GLU A 79 -3.93 26.12 18.31
C GLU A 79 -2.70 25.73 17.50
N ILE A 80 -2.46 26.39 16.35
CA ILE A 80 -1.28 26.15 15.52
C ILE A 80 0.01 26.50 16.27
N SER A 81 0.05 27.66 16.92
CA SER A 81 1.20 28.12 17.71
C SER A 81 1.51 27.15 18.85
N TYR A 82 0.47 26.67 19.54
CA TYR A 82 0.60 25.69 20.61
C TYR A 82 1.17 24.38 20.09
N ALA A 83 0.63 23.86 18.98
CA ALA A 83 1.07 22.62 18.36
C ALA A 83 2.55 22.69 17.95
N ILE A 84 2.97 23.79 17.34
CA ILE A 84 4.38 24.02 16.93
C ILE A 84 5.30 24.12 18.15
N ALA A 85 4.91 24.90 19.16
CA ALA A 85 5.70 25.11 20.37
C ALA A 85 5.91 23.84 21.20
N HIS A 86 4.95 22.92 21.16
CA HIS A 86 5.01 21.61 21.86
C HIS A 86 5.45 20.46 20.95
N GLU A 87 6.08 20.78 19.81
CA GLU A 87 6.67 19.79 18.88
C GLU A 87 5.70 18.68 18.45
N LYS A 88 4.40 19.00 18.37
CA LYS A 88 3.38 18.06 17.85
C LYS A 88 3.62 17.77 16.38
N ASN A 89 3.14 16.63 15.90
CA ASN A 89 3.13 16.35 14.48
C ASN A 89 2.04 17.19 13.80
N VAL A 90 2.43 18.32 13.21
CA VAL A 90 1.50 19.22 12.51
C VAL A 90 1.39 18.84 11.06
N ILE A 91 0.17 18.57 10.59
CA ILE A 91 -0.13 18.15 9.23
C ILE A 91 -1.11 19.16 8.60
N PRO A 92 -0.63 20.08 7.73
CA PRO A 92 -1.51 20.98 7.01
C PRO A 92 -2.33 20.24 5.95
N LEU A 93 -3.65 20.46 5.95
CA LEU A 93 -4.60 19.94 4.96
C LEU A 93 -5.05 21.10 4.08
N ILE A 94 -4.51 21.21 2.88
CA ILE A 94 -4.65 22.34 1.98
C ILE A 94 -5.87 22.11 1.08
N MET A 95 -6.93 22.88 1.30
CA MET A 95 -8.15 22.80 0.50
C MET A 95 -8.04 23.59 -0.80
N ASP A 96 -8.83 23.19 -1.80
CA ASP A 96 -8.95 23.94 -3.06
C ASP A 96 -9.30 25.41 -2.78
N GLY A 97 -8.56 26.32 -3.41
CA GLY A 97 -8.73 27.76 -3.25
C GLY A 97 -8.04 28.38 -2.04
N PHE A 98 -7.32 27.60 -1.23
CA PHE A 98 -6.45 28.17 -0.20
C PHE A 98 -5.23 28.84 -0.83
N ASN A 99 -4.87 30.01 -0.33
CA ASN A 99 -3.65 30.72 -0.70
C ASN A 99 -2.87 31.11 0.58
N TRP A 100 -1.58 30.87 0.54
CA TRP A 100 -0.72 31.31 1.64
C TRP A 100 -0.68 32.84 1.73
N PRO A 101 -0.90 33.43 2.92
CA PRO A 101 -0.69 34.86 3.12
C PRO A 101 0.77 35.25 2.83
N GLU A 102 0.99 36.49 2.40
CA GLU A 102 2.34 37.03 2.13
C GLU A 102 3.24 36.90 3.38
N SER A 103 2.69 37.18 4.55
CA SER A 103 3.36 37.06 5.85
C SER A 103 2.46 36.37 6.87
N LEU A 104 3.07 35.59 7.75
CA LEU A 104 2.42 34.99 8.92
C LEU A 104 3.05 35.53 10.19
N PRO A 105 2.32 35.59 11.31
CA PRO A 105 2.91 35.86 12.63
C PRO A 105 4.05 34.89 12.95
N LYS A 106 5.05 35.37 13.68
CA LYS A 106 6.30 34.63 13.98
C LYS A 106 6.06 33.27 14.65
N ASP A 107 5.04 33.18 15.48
CA ASP A 107 4.67 31.97 16.24
C ASP A 107 4.10 30.85 15.35
N ILE A 108 3.60 31.19 14.15
CA ILE A 108 3.06 30.24 13.19
C ILE A 108 3.73 30.29 11.80
N GLU A 109 4.78 31.11 11.61
CA GLU A 109 5.45 31.28 10.31
C GLU A 109 6.03 29.96 9.77
N ASN A 110 6.46 29.09 10.67
CA ASN A 110 7.00 27.77 10.34
C ASN A 110 5.95 26.80 9.77
N LEU A 111 4.66 27.11 9.85
CA LEU A 111 3.61 26.26 9.26
C LEU A 111 3.83 26.03 7.76
N LYS A 112 4.41 26.99 7.05
CA LYS A 112 4.74 26.86 5.62
C LYS A 112 5.78 25.79 5.31
N ASN A 113 6.57 25.38 6.31
CA ASN A 113 7.66 24.41 6.15
C ASN A 113 7.21 22.97 6.41
N TYR A 114 5.99 22.76 6.87
CA TYR A 114 5.43 21.43 7.05
C TYR A 114 4.92 20.87 5.71
N ASN A 115 5.10 19.59 5.49
CA ASN A 115 4.54 18.92 4.32
C ASN A 115 3.02 18.87 4.43
N GLY A 116 2.34 19.59 3.53
CA GLY A 116 0.88 19.64 3.46
C GLY A 116 0.30 18.57 2.54
N ILE A 117 -0.93 18.17 2.84
CA ILE A 117 -1.72 17.27 1.99
C ILE A 117 -2.78 18.11 1.27
N GLU A 118 -2.82 18.05 -0.07
CA GLU A 118 -3.89 18.68 -0.84
C GLU A 118 -5.21 17.93 -0.65
N VAL A 119 -6.27 18.67 -0.30
CA VAL A 119 -7.60 18.13 -0.01
C VAL A 119 -8.57 18.47 -1.11
N SER A 120 -9.06 17.44 -1.82
CA SER A 120 -10.15 17.53 -2.77
C SER A 120 -11.28 16.61 -2.38
N PHE A 121 -12.52 17.13 -2.27
CA PHE A 121 -13.69 16.30 -1.94
C PHE A 121 -13.93 15.17 -2.94
N LYS A 122 -13.48 15.35 -4.16
CA LYS A 122 -13.63 14.36 -5.24
C LYS A 122 -12.83 13.06 -4.98
N PHE A 123 -11.76 13.14 -4.17
CA PHE A 123 -10.85 12.04 -3.87
C PHE A 123 -10.60 11.85 -2.37
N PHE A 124 -11.61 12.14 -1.55
CA PHE A 124 -11.45 12.21 -0.09
C PHE A 124 -10.96 10.90 0.55
N ASP A 125 -11.37 9.75 0.06
CA ASP A 125 -10.90 8.45 0.60
C ASP A 125 -9.37 8.28 0.38
N ARG A 126 -8.82 8.74 -0.74
CA ARG A 126 -7.37 8.76 -1.00
C ARG A 126 -6.63 9.74 -0.09
N ILE A 127 -7.25 10.85 0.21
CA ILE A 127 -6.70 11.85 1.14
C ILE A 127 -6.64 11.29 2.55
N LEU A 128 -7.67 10.56 2.95
CA LEU A 128 -7.70 9.89 4.24
C LEU A 128 -6.55 8.89 4.39
N ASP A 129 -6.25 8.12 3.34
CA ASP A 129 -5.13 7.18 3.34
C ASP A 129 -3.79 7.93 3.55
N ASN A 130 -3.58 9.06 2.85
CA ASN A 130 -2.41 9.92 3.05
C ASN A 130 -2.36 10.51 4.47
N VAL A 131 -3.49 10.99 5.01
CA VAL A 131 -3.57 11.49 6.39
C VAL A 131 -3.15 10.41 7.38
N VAL A 132 -3.69 9.19 7.23
CA VAL A 132 -3.35 8.05 8.09
C VAL A 132 -1.86 7.71 8.02
N GLU A 133 -1.27 7.77 6.84
CA GLU A 133 0.18 7.58 6.65
C GLU A 133 0.99 8.62 7.44
N TYR A 134 0.66 9.90 7.34
CA TYR A 134 1.32 10.98 8.07
C TYR A 134 1.13 10.87 9.60
N LEU A 135 -0.04 10.42 10.07
CA LEU A 135 -0.29 10.13 11.49
C LEU A 135 0.56 8.95 12.01
N THR A 136 0.97 8.05 11.13
CA THR A 136 1.70 6.83 11.50
C THR A 136 3.22 7.06 11.59
N LEU A 137 3.76 7.96 10.75
CA LEU A 137 5.20 8.15 10.58
C LEU A 137 5.94 8.68 11.83
N ARG A 138 5.28 9.41 12.72
CA ARG A 138 5.94 9.99 13.92
C ARG A 138 5.75 9.23 15.24
N SER A 139 4.82 8.29 15.34
CA SER A 139 4.69 7.47 16.56
C SER A 139 5.85 6.48 16.76
N PHE A 140 6.77 6.35 15.79
CA PHE A 140 7.96 5.50 15.87
C PHE A 140 9.18 6.16 16.54
N ASN A 141 9.19 7.47 16.77
CA ASN A 141 10.37 8.17 17.32
C ASN A 141 10.42 8.22 18.85
N ALA A 142 9.45 7.68 19.58
CA ALA A 142 9.38 7.77 21.04
C ALA A 142 9.73 6.47 21.79
N VAL A 143 10.09 5.39 21.10
CA VAL A 143 10.58 4.17 21.77
C VAL A 143 11.94 3.80 21.17
N THR A 144 12.99 3.99 21.98
CA THR A 144 14.34 3.45 21.73
C THR A 144 14.32 1.92 21.70
N GLN A 145 13.80 1.35 20.64
CA GLN A 145 14.17 0.03 20.15
C GLN A 145 14.83 0.25 18.79
N GLN A 146 15.94 -0.44 18.54
CA GLN A 146 16.62 -0.40 17.25
C GLN A 146 15.58 -0.52 16.14
N PRO A 147 15.63 0.31 15.08
CA PRO A 147 14.64 0.25 14.01
C PRO A 147 14.68 -1.15 13.41
N LYS A 148 13.60 -1.89 13.59
CA LYS A 148 13.37 -3.10 12.81
C LYS A 148 13.23 -2.59 11.37
N GLU A 149 14.18 -2.93 10.52
CA GLU A 149 14.23 -2.49 9.12
C GLU A 149 12.85 -2.65 8.48
N SER A 150 12.25 -1.53 8.03
CA SER A 150 10.94 -1.56 7.38
C SER A 150 11.09 -2.20 6.02
N LYS A 151 10.30 -3.21 5.74
CA LYS A 151 10.26 -3.90 4.45
C LYS A 151 9.26 -3.23 3.52
N ARG A 152 9.69 -2.85 2.33
CA ARG A 152 8.85 -2.19 1.34
C ARG A 152 8.34 -3.19 0.31
N VAL A 153 7.03 -3.18 0.11
CA VAL A 153 6.33 -4.03 -0.87
C VAL A 153 5.70 -3.12 -1.92
N LEU A 154 6.09 -3.31 -3.17
CA LEU A 154 5.56 -2.57 -4.30
C LEU A 154 4.60 -3.47 -5.08
N LEU A 155 3.36 -3.05 -5.22
CA LEU A 155 2.30 -3.81 -5.89
C LEU A 155 1.81 -3.08 -7.14
N TRP A 156 1.85 -3.74 -8.29
CA TRP A 156 1.22 -3.29 -9.52
C TRP A 156 0.20 -4.31 -10.02
N ALA A 157 -0.91 -3.79 -10.56
CA ALA A 157 -1.92 -4.57 -11.22
C ALA A 157 -2.47 -3.82 -12.45
N ASP A 158 -2.81 -4.55 -13.51
CA ASP A 158 -3.32 -3.98 -14.77
C ASP A 158 -4.85 -3.84 -14.81
N PHE A 159 -5.48 -3.69 -13.66
CA PHE A 159 -6.93 -3.56 -13.52
C PHE A 159 -7.34 -2.44 -12.56
N ASP A 160 -8.66 -2.26 -12.40
CA ASP A 160 -9.29 -1.17 -11.65
C ASP A 160 -8.68 -0.96 -10.25
N ASN A 161 -8.31 0.27 -9.94
CA ASN A 161 -7.79 0.70 -8.63
C ASN A 161 -8.72 0.36 -7.46
N ALA A 162 -10.03 0.24 -7.66
CA ALA A 162 -10.96 -0.17 -6.62
C ALA A 162 -10.73 -1.62 -6.17
N ILE A 163 -10.33 -2.49 -7.08
CA ILE A 163 -10.00 -3.88 -6.77
C ILE A 163 -8.63 -3.95 -6.10
N LEU A 164 -7.65 -3.22 -6.63
CA LEU A 164 -6.33 -3.09 -6.03
C LEU A 164 -6.41 -2.62 -4.57
N THR A 165 -7.22 -1.60 -4.29
CA THR A 165 -7.49 -1.11 -2.94
C THR A 165 -8.07 -2.20 -2.03
N LYS A 166 -8.98 -3.04 -2.54
CA LYS A 166 -9.53 -4.16 -1.76
C LYS A 166 -8.47 -5.21 -1.42
N ILE A 167 -7.57 -5.52 -2.36
CA ILE A 167 -6.47 -6.45 -2.13
C ILE A 167 -5.53 -5.89 -1.06
N ILE A 168 -5.11 -4.64 -1.19
CA ILE A 168 -4.22 -3.95 -0.24
C ILE A 168 -4.81 -3.99 1.18
N ARG A 169 -6.09 -3.62 1.34
CA ARG A 169 -6.76 -3.64 2.65
C ARG A 169 -6.87 -5.03 3.27
N ARG A 170 -7.00 -6.07 2.44
CA ARG A 170 -7.11 -7.45 2.92
C ARG A 170 -5.78 -8.14 3.19
N LEU A 171 -4.70 -7.66 2.57
CA LEU A 171 -3.36 -8.22 2.80
C LEU A 171 -2.94 -8.13 4.26
N ASP A 172 -3.34 -7.07 4.98
CA ASP A 172 -3.11 -6.91 6.43
C ASP A 172 -1.70 -7.37 6.82
N LEU A 173 -0.68 -6.71 6.23
CA LEU A 173 0.71 -7.06 6.41
C LEU A 173 1.17 -6.72 7.84
N ARG A 174 2.24 -7.39 8.29
CA ARG A 174 2.86 -7.12 9.59
C ARG A 174 3.28 -5.66 9.70
N GLU A 175 3.30 -5.12 10.92
CA GLU A 175 3.59 -3.70 11.22
C GLU A 175 4.90 -3.15 10.61
N ASN A 176 5.87 -4.02 10.32
CA ASN A 176 7.13 -3.62 9.70
C ASN A 176 7.12 -3.67 8.17
N TYR A 177 5.97 -3.87 7.54
CA TYR A 177 5.82 -3.85 6.08
C TYR A 177 5.08 -2.60 5.62
N ILE A 178 5.62 -1.93 4.61
CA ILE A 178 5.01 -0.78 3.94
C ILE A 178 4.62 -1.23 2.54
N LEU A 179 3.31 -1.16 2.23
CA LEU A 179 2.77 -1.55 0.93
C LEU A 179 2.46 -0.31 0.10
N GLU A 180 3.09 -0.21 -1.06
CA GLU A 180 2.90 0.88 -2.02
C GLU A 180 2.25 0.34 -3.31
N ALA A 181 1.29 1.08 -3.87
CA ALA A 181 0.75 0.79 -5.19
C ALA A 181 1.59 1.48 -6.27
N LEU A 182 1.93 0.75 -7.33
CA LEU A 182 2.57 1.30 -8.52
C LEU A 182 1.49 1.59 -9.58
N GLU A 183 1.37 2.83 -10.00
CA GLU A 183 0.36 3.24 -10.99
C GLU A 183 0.77 2.90 -12.43
N ASP A 184 2.07 2.98 -12.74
CA ASP A 184 2.63 2.72 -14.06
C ASP A 184 3.94 1.92 -13.91
N PRO A 185 4.04 0.74 -14.56
CA PRO A 185 5.25 -0.09 -14.47
C PRO A 185 6.51 0.58 -15.04
N SER A 186 6.39 1.56 -15.93
CA SER A 186 7.54 2.33 -16.41
C SER A 186 8.23 3.13 -15.28
N ASN A 187 7.51 3.43 -14.20
CA ASN A 187 8.06 4.08 -13.01
C ASN A 187 9.08 3.19 -12.26
N LEU A 188 9.10 1.88 -12.51
CA LEU A 188 10.15 0.99 -11.97
C LEU A 188 11.56 1.45 -12.38
N LEU A 189 11.71 1.95 -13.62
CA LEU A 189 13.00 2.39 -14.16
C LEU A 189 13.55 3.67 -13.49
N SER A 190 12.71 4.44 -12.81
CA SER A 190 13.09 5.66 -12.12
C SER A 190 13.25 5.48 -10.60
N ARG A 191 12.88 4.31 -10.05
CA ARG A 191 12.98 4.02 -8.62
C ARG A 191 14.30 3.37 -8.24
N ASN A 192 14.73 3.60 -7.01
CA ASN A 192 15.81 2.83 -6.41
C ASN A 192 15.24 1.48 -5.91
N LEU A 193 15.33 0.44 -6.73
CA LEU A 193 14.80 -0.87 -6.40
C LEU A 193 15.53 -1.55 -5.24
N ASN A 194 16.73 -1.12 -4.87
CA ASN A 194 17.46 -1.64 -3.71
C ASN A 194 16.76 -1.31 -2.37
N GLU A 195 15.83 -0.38 -2.37
CA GLU A 195 15.02 -0.04 -1.20
C GLU A 195 13.71 -0.84 -1.12
N ILE A 196 13.43 -1.69 -2.10
CA ILE A 196 12.21 -2.48 -2.20
C ILE A 196 12.53 -3.93 -1.85
N ASP A 197 11.84 -4.52 -0.89
CA ASP A 197 12.02 -5.92 -0.49
C ASP A 197 11.23 -6.89 -1.37
N THR A 198 10.05 -6.46 -1.82
CA THR A 198 9.15 -7.31 -2.62
C THR A 198 8.46 -6.49 -3.70
N ILE A 199 8.51 -6.96 -4.92
CA ILE A 199 7.70 -6.47 -6.04
C ILE A 199 6.65 -7.52 -6.38
N ILE A 200 5.38 -7.08 -6.49
CA ILE A 200 4.25 -7.94 -6.83
C ILE A 200 3.62 -7.43 -8.11
N LEU A 201 3.52 -8.30 -9.11
CA LEU A 201 2.90 -8.01 -10.40
C LEU A 201 1.67 -8.92 -10.58
N ILE A 202 0.48 -8.35 -10.32
CA ILE A 202 -0.81 -9.02 -10.56
C ILE A 202 -1.28 -8.59 -11.94
N VAL A 203 -0.76 -9.23 -12.96
CA VAL A 203 -1.00 -8.87 -14.35
C VAL A 203 -1.35 -10.09 -15.19
N THR A 204 -2.20 -9.89 -16.17
CA THR A 204 -2.64 -10.93 -17.08
C THR A 204 -1.72 -11.09 -18.28
N ASP A 205 -0.90 -10.08 -18.58
CA ASP A 205 -0.01 -10.09 -19.74
C ASP A 205 1.16 -9.10 -19.53
N SER A 206 2.40 -9.58 -19.68
CA SER A 206 3.59 -8.72 -19.58
C SER A 206 3.67 -7.64 -20.66
N THR A 207 2.91 -7.75 -21.76
CA THR A 207 2.80 -6.68 -22.76
C THR A 207 2.13 -5.43 -22.22
N LYS A 208 1.44 -5.53 -21.08
CA LYS A 208 0.88 -4.39 -20.35
C LYS A 208 1.93 -3.51 -19.67
N PHE A 209 3.15 -3.97 -19.55
CA PHE A 209 4.25 -3.16 -18.99
C PHE A 209 4.54 -1.91 -19.81
N SER A 210 4.36 -1.98 -21.13
CA SER A 210 4.49 -0.82 -22.02
C SER A 210 3.97 -1.17 -23.41
N ASN A 211 3.56 -0.15 -24.17
CA ASN A 211 3.28 -0.29 -25.62
C ASN A 211 4.55 -0.35 -26.48
N ASN A 212 5.73 -0.24 -25.87
CA ASN A 212 7.03 -0.22 -26.54
C ASN A 212 7.86 -1.44 -26.13
N ALA A 213 8.24 -2.29 -27.08
CA ALA A 213 9.03 -3.49 -26.83
C ALA A 213 10.39 -3.20 -26.16
N VAL A 214 11.03 -2.08 -26.52
CA VAL A 214 12.32 -1.67 -25.89
C VAL A 214 12.10 -1.29 -24.41
N ALA A 215 10.97 -0.63 -24.10
CA ALA A 215 10.64 -0.29 -22.73
C ALA A 215 10.30 -1.55 -21.92
N ILE A 216 9.59 -2.52 -22.49
CA ILE A 216 9.32 -3.82 -21.86
C ILE A 216 10.64 -4.53 -21.51
N GLU A 217 11.59 -4.59 -22.44
CA GLU A 217 12.87 -5.25 -22.21
C GLU A 217 13.66 -4.55 -21.09
N ARG A 218 13.71 -3.23 -21.06
CA ARG A 218 14.36 -2.49 -19.98
C ARG A 218 13.69 -2.71 -18.62
N ILE A 219 12.37 -2.85 -18.57
CA ILE A 219 11.65 -3.20 -17.32
C ILE A 219 12.04 -4.61 -16.89
N ASN A 220 12.09 -5.57 -17.82
CA ASN A 220 12.49 -6.94 -17.53
C ASN A 220 13.94 -7.03 -17.05
N GLU A 221 14.86 -6.27 -17.64
CA GLU A 221 16.26 -6.15 -17.18
C GLU A 221 16.32 -5.61 -15.75
N ALA A 222 15.58 -4.53 -15.47
CA ALA A 222 15.54 -3.97 -14.12
C ALA A 222 14.95 -4.94 -13.08
N LEU A 223 13.95 -5.74 -13.46
CA LEU A 223 13.40 -6.79 -12.60
C LEU A 223 14.38 -7.94 -12.37
N GLU A 224 15.12 -8.33 -13.41
CA GLU A 224 16.18 -9.36 -13.30
C GLU A 224 17.30 -8.90 -12.36
N ASP A 225 17.85 -7.70 -12.59
CA ASP A 225 18.89 -7.10 -11.74
C ASP A 225 18.41 -6.98 -10.28
N TYR A 226 17.15 -6.58 -10.09
CA TYR A 226 16.54 -6.47 -8.77
C TYR A 226 16.49 -7.82 -8.04
N VAL A 227 16.03 -8.89 -8.71
CA VAL A 227 15.97 -10.22 -8.09
C VAL A 227 17.39 -10.77 -7.89
N HIS A 228 18.26 -10.62 -8.87
CA HIS A 228 19.64 -11.07 -8.77
C HIS A 228 20.39 -10.42 -7.58
N GLY A 229 20.03 -9.17 -7.26
CA GLY A 229 20.57 -8.41 -6.12
C GLY A 229 19.89 -8.71 -4.76
N GLY A 230 19.03 -9.73 -4.64
CA GLY A 230 18.39 -10.13 -3.39
C GLY A 230 16.90 -9.77 -3.25
N GLY A 231 16.29 -9.17 -4.27
CA GLY A 231 14.88 -8.81 -4.28
C GLY A 231 13.94 -10.00 -4.42
N ARG A 232 12.69 -9.82 -4.01
CA ARG A 232 11.61 -10.81 -4.18
C ARG A 232 10.64 -10.35 -5.26
N LEU A 233 10.44 -11.17 -6.29
CA LEU A 233 9.49 -10.91 -7.37
C LEU A 233 8.35 -11.94 -7.35
N ILE A 234 7.13 -11.47 -7.09
CA ILE A 234 5.91 -12.29 -7.12
C ILE A 234 5.13 -11.92 -8.38
N CYS A 235 4.84 -12.89 -9.22
CA CYS A 235 4.04 -12.71 -10.42
C CYS A 235 2.84 -13.65 -10.44
N THR A 236 1.76 -13.19 -11.07
CA THR A 236 0.57 -14.00 -11.33
C THR A 236 0.42 -14.29 -12.82
N HIS A 237 -0.35 -15.33 -13.14
CA HIS A 237 -0.84 -15.73 -14.45
C HIS A 237 0.15 -15.58 -15.63
N ASP A 238 -0.19 -14.77 -16.64
CA ASP A 238 0.44 -14.74 -17.97
C ASP A 238 1.78 -13.99 -18.04
N VAL A 239 2.34 -13.52 -16.93
CA VAL A 239 3.63 -12.81 -16.96
C VAL A 239 4.73 -13.64 -17.62
N ILE A 240 4.69 -14.96 -17.42
CA ILE A 240 5.63 -15.93 -18.01
C ILE A 240 5.00 -16.81 -19.10
N TYR A 241 3.84 -16.39 -19.66
CA TYR A 241 3.19 -17.14 -20.70
C TYR A 241 3.91 -17.00 -22.06
N ARG A 242 3.94 -18.06 -22.85
CA ARG A 242 4.68 -18.08 -24.13
C ARG A 242 4.26 -17.00 -25.13
N ARG A 243 2.99 -16.56 -25.10
CA ARG A 243 2.47 -15.53 -26.00
C ARG A 243 3.08 -14.15 -25.74
N THR A 244 3.44 -13.88 -24.51
CA THR A 244 4.03 -12.60 -24.11
C THR A 244 5.47 -12.49 -24.60
N ARG A 245 6.09 -13.60 -25.02
CA ARG A 245 7.48 -13.69 -25.46
C ARG A 245 8.50 -13.14 -24.47
N ASN A 246 8.14 -13.15 -23.18
CA ASN A 246 9.01 -12.69 -22.13
C ASN A 246 9.99 -13.80 -21.71
N ASN A 247 10.95 -14.08 -22.59
CA ASN A 247 11.92 -15.15 -22.37
C ASN A 247 12.75 -14.92 -21.10
N ARG A 248 13.08 -13.67 -20.78
CA ARG A 248 13.87 -13.31 -19.60
C ARG A 248 13.15 -13.72 -18.31
N LEU A 249 11.89 -13.32 -18.13
CA LEU A 249 11.12 -13.74 -16.96
C LEU A 249 10.86 -15.26 -16.95
N GLN A 250 10.66 -15.90 -18.11
CA GLN A 250 10.55 -17.36 -18.16
C GLN A 250 11.80 -18.07 -17.62
N GLU A 251 12.98 -17.58 -17.97
CA GLU A 251 14.26 -18.10 -17.47
C GLU A 251 14.40 -17.84 -15.97
N MET A 252 14.06 -16.64 -15.50
CA MET A 252 14.10 -16.29 -14.07
C MET A 252 13.19 -17.19 -13.24
N TYR A 253 12.01 -17.53 -13.72
CA TYR A 253 11.06 -18.40 -13.01
C TYR A 253 11.33 -19.89 -13.21
N GLY A 254 12.20 -20.27 -14.14
CA GLY A 254 12.42 -21.68 -14.51
C GLY A 254 11.16 -22.37 -15.03
N CYS A 255 10.27 -21.61 -15.65
CA CYS A 255 9.02 -22.12 -16.19
C CYS A 255 8.57 -21.31 -17.40
N LYS A 256 7.99 -22.00 -18.39
CA LYS A 256 7.35 -21.40 -19.54
C LYS A 256 5.93 -21.91 -19.64
N ILE A 257 4.96 -21.07 -19.29
CA ILE A 257 3.55 -21.42 -19.45
C ILE A 257 3.23 -21.53 -20.95
N SER A 258 2.83 -22.72 -21.40
CA SER A 258 2.65 -23.02 -22.81
C SER A 258 1.28 -23.58 -23.18
N HIS A 259 0.50 -23.98 -22.20
CA HIS A 259 -0.80 -24.59 -22.35
C HIS A 259 -1.83 -23.90 -21.48
N PHE A 260 -3.08 -23.95 -21.89
CA PHE A 260 -4.21 -23.48 -21.11
C PHE A 260 -5.47 -24.31 -21.37
N LYS A 261 -6.39 -24.28 -20.43
CA LYS A 261 -7.73 -24.85 -20.52
C LYS A 261 -8.72 -23.96 -19.78
N GLU A 262 -9.85 -23.68 -20.44
CA GLU A 262 -10.96 -22.99 -19.78
C GLU A 262 -11.56 -23.91 -18.71
N ILE A 263 -11.78 -23.33 -17.50
CA ILE A 263 -12.32 -24.03 -16.34
C ILE A 263 -13.02 -23.00 -15.43
N ASP A 264 -13.99 -23.43 -14.64
CA ASP A 264 -14.72 -22.53 -13.73
C ASP A 264 -13.96 -22.30 -12.41
N SER A 265 -13.16 -23.27 -12.01
CA SER A 265 -12.39 -23.22 -10.77
C SER A 265 -11.17 -24.12 -10.81
N VAL A 266 -10.15 -23.76 -10.08
CA VAL A 266 -8.90 -24.52 -9.97
C VAL A 266 -8.74 -25.03 -8.56
N GLN A 267 -8.52 -26.34 -8.40
CA GLN A 267 -8.24 -26.97 -7.12
C GLN A 267 -6.73 -26.99 -6.85
N TYR A 268 -6.35 -26.47 -5.70
CA TYR A 268 -4.97 -26.39 -5.18
C TYR A 268 -4.75 -27.49 -4.15
N VAL A 269 -3.68 -28.25 -4.29
CA VAL A 269 -3.25 -29.29 -3.35
C VAL A 269 -1.80 -29.00 -2.94
N LYS A 270 -1.52 -28.89 -1.65
CA LYS A 270 -0.14 -28.73 -1.14
C LYS A 270 0.74 -29.89 -1.60
N SER A 271 1.93 -29.56 -2.10
CA SER A 271 2.96 -30.58 -2.38
C SER A 271 3.51 -31.20 -1.10
N ASP A 272 4.15 -32.36 -1.21
CA ASP A 272 4.78 -33.01 -0.06
C ASP A 272 5.95 -32.17 0.47
N THR A 273 6.71 -31.53 -0.40
CA THR A 273 7.79 -30.59 -0.03
C THR A 273 7.24 -29.40 0.76
N CYS A 274 6.14 -28.81 0.30
CA CYS A 274 5.48 -27.72 0.99
C CYS A 274 5.01 -28.12 2.41
N LYS A 275 4.43 -29.32 2.54
CA LYS A 275 3.98 -29.88 3.83
C LYS A 275 5.16 -30.17 4.75
N GLY A 276 6.20 -30.82 4.22
CA GLY A 276 7.39 -31.21 4.98
C GLY A 276 8.14 -30.02 5.58
N ASN A 277 8.17 -28.91 4.85
CA ASN A 277 8.84 -27.68 5.28
C ASN A 277 7.91 -26.68 6.01
N GLY A 278 6.64 -27.06 6.26
CA GLY A 278 5.67 -26.21 6.96
C GLY A 278 5.38 -24.87 6.25
N LEU A 279 5.50 -24.85 4.91
CA LEU A 279 5.29 -23.64 4.13
C LEU A 279 3.81 -23.33 3.94
N PHE A 280 3.49 -22.06 3.75
CA PHE A 280 2.10 -21.57 3.60
C PHE A 280 1.17 -22.03 4.73
N PRO A 281 1.54 -21.81 6.01
CA PRO A 281 0.83 -22.36 7.17
C PRO A 281 -0.61 -21.88 7.30
N SER A 282 -0.94 -20.68 6.81
CA SER A 282 -2.31 -20.12 6.86
C SER A 282 -3.28 -20.80 5.88
N LEU A 283 -2.77 -21.56 4.91
CA LEU A 283 -3.57 -22.20 3.89
C LEU A 283 -3.86 -23.66 4.23
N PRO A 284 -5.06 -24.17 3.93
CA PRO A 284 -5.38 -25.58 4.08
C PRO A 284 -4.57 -26.45 3.11
N GLU A 285 -4.53 -27.77 3.34
CA GLU A 285 -3.87 -28.70 2.43
C GLU A 285 -4.49 -28.70 1.03
N THR A 286 -5.79 -28.44 0.96
CA THR A 286 -6.54 -28.36 -0.29
C THR A 286 -7.54 -27.21 -0.23
N PHE A 287 -7.62 -26.42 -1.28
CA PHE A 287 -8.63 -25.37 -1.47
C PHE A 287 -8.91 -25.15 -2.96
N THR A 288 -9.91 -24.33 -3.27
CA THR A 288 -10.33 -24.03 -4.63
C THR A 288 -10.43 -22.53 -4.83
N LEU A 289 -9.95 -22.01 -5.96
CA LEU A 289 -10.15 -20.64 -6.40
C LEU A 289 -11.00 -20.60 -7.67
N GLN A 290 -11.85 -19.59 -7.79
CA GLN A 290 -12.66 -19.35 -8.97
C GLN A 290 -11.82 -18.59 -10.02
N ASP A 291 -11.06 -19.33 -10.78
CA ASP A 291 -10.32 -18.86 -11.96
C ASP A 291 -11.00 -19.37 -13.23
N GLY A 292 -11.03 -18.58 -14.30
CA GLY A 292 -11.64 -19.00 -15.56
C GLY A 292 -10.72 -19.81 -16.47
N GLU A 293 -9.45 -19.96 -16.09
CA GLU A 293 -8.43 -20.62 -16.90
C GLU A 293 -7.43 -21.38 -16.03
N LEU A 294 -7.11 -22.61 -16.43
CA LEU A 294 -5.97 -23.35 -15.91
C LEU A 294 -4.82 -23.25 -16.91
N CYS A 295 -3.73 -22.64 -16.51
CA CYS A 295 -2.52 -22.51 -17.32
C CYS A 295 -1.40 -23.41 -16.78
N TRP A 296 -0.60 -23.99 -17.67
CA TRP A 296 0.55 -24.80 -17.27
C TRP A 296 1.66 -24.85 -18.33
N GLY A 297 2.84 -25.28 -17.89
CA GLY A 297 3.99 -25.49 -18.73
C GLY A 297 4.98 -26.42 -18.05
N GLU A 298 6.10 -26.64 -18.71
CA GLU A 298 7.22 -27.39 -18.14
C GLU A 298 7.91 -26.52 -17.07
N VAL A 299 8.14 -27.11 -15.91
CA VAL A 299 8.85 -26.52 -14.80
C VAL A 299 10.18 -27.22 -14.64
N GLU A 300 11.25 -26.46 -14.56
CA GLU A 300 12.60 -26.97 -14.41
C GLU A 300 12.80 -27.70 -13.08
N TYR A 301 13.73 -28.65 -13.02
CA TYR A 301 13.95 -29.54 -11.86
C TYR A 301 14.41 -28.80 -10.59
N TYR A 302 14.94 -27.58 -10.72
CA TYR A 302 15.42 -26.74 -9.63
C TYR A 302 14.36 -25.76 -9.10
N VAL A 303 13.10 -25.91 -9.51
CA VAL A 303 11.98 -25.10 -9.05
C VAL A 303 11.22 -25.83 -7.95
N ASP A 304 10.96 -25.16 -6.86
CA ASP A 304 10.20 -25.69 -5.74
C ASP A 304 8.71 -25.51 -5.94
N VAL A 305 7.98 -26.60 -6.13
CA VAL A 305 6.52 -26.59 -6.31
C VAL A 305 5.83 -26.66 -4.95
N HIS A 306 5.03 -25.65 -4.62
CA HIS A 306 4.32 -25.54 -3.33
C HIS A 306 2.87 -26.04 -3.43
N PHE A 307 2.16 -25.69 -4.51
CA PHE A 307 0.81 -26.18 -4.78
C PHE A 307 0.70 -26.68 -6.21
N LYS A 308 -0.09 -27.72 -6.39
CA LYS A 308 -0.37 -28.36 -7.70
C LYS A 308 -1.85 -28.73 -7.80
N THR A 309 -2.32 -29.00 -9.01
CA THR A 309 -3.64 -29.63 -9.17
C THR A 309 -3.61 -31.07 -8.66
N PRO A 310 -4.76 -31.75 -8.46
CA PRO A 310 -4.80 -33.18 -8.17
C PRO A 310 -4.05 -34.05 -9.20
N GLU A 311 -4.02 -33.60 -10.47
CA GLU A 311 -3.32 -34.28 -11.57
C GLU A 311 -1.81 -33.99 -11.60
N GLY A 312 -1.34 -33.06 -10.74
CA GLY A 312 0.08 -32.76 -10.59
C GLY A 312 0.58 -31.52 -11.37
N ILE A 313 -0.30 -30.73 -11.98
CA ILE A 313 0.07 -29.47 -12.66
C ILE A 313 0.50 -28.44 -11.61
N PRO A 314 1.73 -27.87 -11.71
CA PRO A 314 2.21 -26.83 -10.78
C PRO A 314 1.37 -25.56 -10.85
N LEU A 315 0.94 -25.05 -9.69
CA LEU A 315 0.12 -23.84 -9.56
C LEU A 315 0.83 -22.72 -8.79
N VAL A 316 1.58 -23.08 -7.76
CA VAL A 316 2.40 -22.14 -6.98
C VAL A 316 3.77 -22.73 -6.87
N PHE A 317 4.75 -21.97 -7.28
CA PHE A 317 6.14 -22.42 -7.22
C PHE A 317 7.10 -21.25 -7.02
N SER A 318 8.29 -21.55 -6.55
CA SER A 318 9.34 -20.57 -6.34
C SER A 318 10.70 -21.09 -6.79
N ARG A 319 11.62 -20.15 -7.00
CA ARG A 319 12.99 -20.44 -7.38
C ARG A 319 13.92 -19.36 -6.86
N GLU A 320 15.08 -19.76 -6.35
CA GLU A 320 16.21 -18.84 -6.16
C GLU A 320 16.75 -18.36 -7.50
N TYR A 321 17.03 -17.06 -7.58
CA TYR A 321 17.66 -16.46 -8.75
C TYR A 321 18.64 -15.37 -8.29
N GLY A 322 19.94 -15.62 -8.44
CA GLY A 322 20.96 -14.81 -7.78
C GLY A 322 20.82 -14.88 -6.27
N ASP A 323 20.81 -13.74 -5.60
CA ASP A 323 20.61 -13.63 -4.15
C ASP A 323 19.13 -13.47 -3.77
N GLY A 324 18.22 -13.46 -4.74
CA GLY A 324 16.80 -13.24 -4.55
C GLY A 324 15.92 -14.44 -4.91
N ILE A 325 14.60 -14.18 -4.98
CA ILE A 325 13.61 -15.23 -5.21
C ILE A 325 12.51 -14.79 -6.18
N CYS A 326 12.20 -15.66 -7.13
CA CYS A 326 11.01 -15.57 -7.98
C CYS A 326 9.91 -16.47 -7.44
N ILE A 327 8.68 -15.95 -7.30
CA ILE A 327 7.51 -16.71 -6.83
C ILE A 327 6.37 -16.53 -7.84
N TYR A 328 5.86 -17.64 -8.34
CA TYR A 328 4.72 -17.65 -9.24
C TYR A 328 3.48 -18.11 -8.50
N LEU A 329 2.37 -17.39 -8.72
CA LEU A 329 1.03 -17.73 -8.24
C LEU A 329 0.14 -17.92 -9.44
N HIS A 330 -0.43 -19.12 -9.60
CA HIS A 330 -1.47 -19.35 -10.58
C HIS A 330 -2.75 -18.64 -10.09
N SER A 331 -3.05 -17.51 -10.61
CA SER A 331 -4.34 -16.81 -10.46
C SER A 331 -4.41 -15.82 -11.59
N GLY A 332 -5.36 -15.99 -12.44
CA GLY A 332 -5.51 -15.14 -13.59
C GLY A 332 -6.50 -15.73 -14.58
N ASP A 333 -6.93 -14.91 -15.51
CA ASP A 333 -7.85 -15.33 -16.57
C ASP A 333 -7.72 -14.40 -17.76
N TYR A 334 -7.56 -14.99 -18.93
CA TYR A 334 -7.51 -14.26 -20.19
C TYR A 334 -8.85 -13.61 -20.56
N LYS A 335 -9.98 -14.24 -20.19
CA LYS A 335 -11.33 -13.72 -20.50
C LYS A 335 -11.79 -12.62 -19.57
N PHE A 336 -11.43 -12.75 -18.31
CA PHE A 336 -11.88 -11.84 -17.25
C PHE A 336 -10.67 -11.12 -16.66
N ASN A 337 -10.61 -9.84 -16.88
CA ASN A 337 -9.59 -9.00 -16.26
C ASN A 337 -10.26 -8.05 -15.25
N PRO A 338 -10.13 -8.30 -13.94
CA PRO A 338 -9.44 -9.44 -13.30
C PRO A 338 -10.29 -10.71 -13.28
N PRO A 339 -9.67 -11.89 -13.01
CA PRO A 339 -10.38 -13.13 -12.79
C PRO A 339 -11.29 -13.06 -11.56
N PRO A 340 -12.32 -13.93 -11.44
CA PRO A 340 -13.27 -13.87 -10.32
C PRO A 340 -12.63 -13.94 -8.96
N SER A 341 -11.58 -14.76 -8.76
CA SER A 341 -10.83 -14.90 -7.50
C SER A 341 -10.13 -13.61 -7.05
N ILE A 342 -9.80 -12.73 -8.00
CA ILE A 342 -9.15 -11.44 -7.76
C ILE A 342 -10.17 -10.29 -7.75
N GLY A 343 -11.14 -10.30 -8.65
CA GLY A 343 -12.17 -9.26 -8.76
C GLY A 343 -13.05 -9.13 -7.52
N LYS A 344 -13.30 -10.27 -6.88
CA LYS A 344 -13.83 -10.37 -5.52
C LYS A 344 -12.81 -11.13 -4.69
N PRO A 345 -11.73 -10.48 -4.20
CA PRO A 345 -10.59 -11.20 -3.65
C PRO A 345 -11.01 -12.30 -2.69
N GLU A 346 -10.78 -13.57 -3.07
CA GLU A 346 -11.08 -14.72 -2.23
C GLU A 346 -10.07 -14.78 -1.07
N LYS A 347 -10.50 -15.39 0.05
CA LYS A 347 -9.66 -15.46 1.24
C LYS A 347 -8.34 -16.17 0.94
N GLU A 348 -8.41 -17.31 0.28
CA GLU A 348 -7.26 -18.15 -0.04
C GLU A 348 -6.30 -17.48 -1.02
N PHE A 349 -6.78 -16.65 -1.95
CA PHE A 349 -5.93 -15.83 -2.82
C PHE A 349 -5.14 -14.80 -2.01
N ILE A 350 -5.80 -14.11 -1.08
CA ILE A 350 -5.13 -13.14 -0.19
C ILE A 350 -4.09 -13.83 0.71
N GLU A 351 -4.41 -15.00 1.25
CA GLU A 351 -3.46 -15.79 2.05
C GLU A 351 -2.26 -16.27 1.22
N LEU A 352 -2.49 -16.74 -0.02
CA LEU A 352 -1.40 -17.08 -0.96
C LEU A 352 -0.44 -15.91 -1.14
N LEU A 353 -0.99 -14.74 -1.42
CA LEU A 353 -0.21 -13.53 -1.67
C LEU A 353 0.56 -13.09 -0.41
N ARG A 354 -0.09 -13.12 0.75
CA ARG A 354 0.54 -12.79 2.05
C ARG A 354 1.67 -13.75 2.39
N GLU A 355 1.45 -15.04 2.27
CA GLU A 355 2.45 -16.07 2.56
C GLU A 355 3.61 -16.01 1.58
N ALA A 356 3.37 -15.68 0.30
CA ALA A 356 4.43 -15.47 -0.68
C ALA A 356 5.32 -14.26 -0.32
N ILE A 357 4.74 -13.17 0.25
CA ILE A 357 5.51 -12.03 0.76
C ILE A 357 6.42 -12.47 1.92
N TYR A 358 5.96 -13.40 2.76
CA TYR A 358 6.68 -13.85 3.96
C TYR A 358 7.56 -15.09 3.74
N LEU A 359 7.48 -15.70 2.57
CA LEU A 359 8.23 -16.92 2.24
C LEU A 359 9.74 -16.68 2.46
N ARG A 360 10.37 -17.49 3.31
CA ARG A 360 11.81 -17.43 3.55
C ARG A 360 12.50 -18.45 2.69
N TYR A 361 13.70 -18.09 2.23
CA TYR A 361 14.56 -18.95 1.44
C TYR A 361 16.02 -18.78 1.91
N PRO A 362 16.89 -19.77 1.94
CA PRO A 362 16.58 -21.19 1.73
C PRO A 362 15.58 -21.74 2.77
N PHE A 363 14.90 -22.81 2.42
CA PHE A 363 13.99 -23.50 3.35
C PHE A 363 14.85 -24.25 4.37
N GLU A 364 15.00 -23.67 5.58
CA GLU A 364 15.67 -24.30 6.74
C GLU A 364 14.71 -25.23 7.49
#